data_ff99c5ad5871ec72591cadaac8a46bd3
#
_entry.id   ff99c5ad5871ec72591cadaac8a46bd3
#
_cell.length_a   1.000
_cell.length_b   1.000
_cell.length_c   1.000
_cell.angle_alpha   90.00
_cell.angle_beta   90.00
_cell.angle_gamma   90.00
#
_symmetry.space_group_name_H-M   'P 1'
#
loop_
_entity.id
_entity.type
_entity.pdbx_description
1 polymer ?
#
loop_
_entity_poly.entity_id
_entity_poly.type
_entity_poly.pdbx_seq_one_letter_code
_entity_poly.pdbx_strand_id
1 'polypeptide(L)'
;MNYFKKEIECAPRHELEALQSFRLSQQIRRVYDNVKPYREKMDAAGVKPEDIKTIADLSKLPFTTKQDLRDNYHYGMFATPTSEVVRIHASSGTTGKQTVVGYTQNDIDIWAECAARALASCGGDKNDFVHVSYGYGLFTGGLGMHYGAEKLGATAIPASAGNSQRQLEMFRDFGSTIVCMTPSYAISLIELMNEIGMSKDDLKLKAGVFGAEPWTEEMRKEIEAGLGIKAYDIYGLSEIMGPSVSCECEYQCGMHICEDHFIPEIIDPDTLEVLPAGEQGELVFTCITKEALPLIRYRTRDIATLIYDKCECGRTLVRMLKPQGRTDDMLIIRGVNVFPSQIESALLSVDNKATNYLLVVDRVNNLDTLEVQLEIRDDMFGDNVKDVEAYKKKLKSAIDSAIGVGVTIKLLEPKSLARSMGKATRCIDNRKIKNKFTK
;
A
#
# COMPACT_ATOMS: atom_id res chain seq x y z
N MET A 1 -6.57 10.91 -21.88
CA MET A 1 -6.35 9.55 -21.34
C MET A 1 -5.03 9.02 -21.86
N ASN A 2 -4.09 8.77 -20.95
CA ASN A 2 -2.81 8.20 -21.32
C ASN A 2 -2.76 6.72 -20.96
N TYR A 3 -2.36 5.89 -21.92
CA TYR A 3 -2.06 4.48 -21.71
C TYR A 3 -0.60 4.27 -22.04
N PHE A 4 0.09 3.46 -21.25
CA PHE A 4 1.43 3.02 -21.59
C PHE A 4 1.40 1.81 -22.53
N LYS A 5 0.44 0.89 -22.30
CA LYS A 5 0.27 -0.36 -23.08
C LYS A 5 -1.22 -0.64 -23.33
N LYS A 6 -1.81 0.18 -24.20
CA LYS A 6 -3.26 0.20 -24.44
C LYS A 6 -3.82 -1.17 -24.84
N GLU A 7 -3.09 -1.93 -25.63
CA GLU A 7 -3.50 -3.25 -26.09
C GLU A 7 -3.74 -4.25 -24.95
N ILE A 8 -3.05 -4.10 -23.82
CA ILE A 8 -3.26 -4.91 -22.63
C ILE A 8 -4.23 -4.22 -21.66
N GLU A 9 -4.03 -2.93 -21.40
CA GLU A 9 -4.84 -2.17 -20.43
C GLU A 9 -6.32 -2.10 -20.82
N CYS A 10 -6.63 -2.23 -22.13
CA CYS A 10 -7.98 -2.20 -22.68
C CYS A 10 -8.35 -3.51 -23.41
N ALA A 11 -7.64 -4.61 -23.16
CA ALA A 11 -7.90 -5.91 -23.79
C ALA A 11 -9.31 -6.42 -23.45
N PRO A 12 -10.00 -7.08 -24.38
CA PRO A 12 -11.25 -7.77 -24.07
C PRO A 12 -11.05 -8.78 -22.92
N ARG A 13 -12.05 -8.91 -22.04
CA ARG A 13 -11.94 -9.75 -20.83
C ARG A 13 -11.49 -11.19 -21.16
N HIS A 14 -12.09 -11.79 -22.20
CA HIS A 14 -11.78 -13.17 -22.60
C HIS A 14 -10.32 -13.33 -23.09
N GLU A 15 -9.73 -12.32 -23.73
CA GLU A 15 -8.33 -12.35 -24.17
C GLU A 15 -7.40 -12.25 -22.94
N LEU A 16 -7.73 -11.39 -22.00
CA LEU A 16 -6.96 -11.25 -20.77
C LEU A 16 -7.01 -12.53 -19.92
N GLU A 17 -8.19 -13.17 -19.79
CA GLU A 17 -8.36 -14.45 -19.07
C GLU A 17 -7.62 -15.61 -19.76
N ALA A 18 -7.61 -15.63 -21.08
CA ALA A 18 -6.81 -16.61 -21.82
C ALA A 18 -5.30 -16.42 -21.58
N LEU A 19 -4.82 -15.17 -21.59
CA LEU A 19 -3.44 -14.83 -21.28
C LEU A 19 -3.08 -15.20 -19.83
N GLN A 20 -3.95 -14.86 -18.88
CA GLN A 20 -3.78 -15.22 -17.47
C GLN A 20 -3.71 -16.75 -17.28
N SER A 21 -4.61 -17.50 -17.91
CA SER A 21 -4.63 -18.96 -17.84
C SER A 21 -3.36 -19.59 -18.40
N PHE A 22 -2.89 -19.09 -19.53
CA PHE A 22 -1.62 -19.54 -20.13
C PHE A 22 -0.43 -19.27 -19.20
N ARG A 23 -0.28 -18.04 -18.70
CA ARG A 23 0.80 -17.65 -17.78
C ARG A 23 0.72 -18.40 -16.45
N LEU A 24 -0.49 -18.60 -15.91
CA LEU A 24 -0.71 -19.36 -14.68
C LEU A 24 -0.20 -20.80 -14.82
N SER A 25 -0.57 -21.51 -15.89
CA SER A 25 -0.16 -22.89 -16.10
C SER A 25 1.36 -23.04 -16.17
N GLN A 26 2.04 -22.09 -16.82
CA GLN A 26 3.51 -22.06 -16.89
C GLN A 26 4.12 -21.77 -15.51
N GLN A 27 3.54 -20.82 -14.76
CA GLN A 27 4.05 -20.42 -13.46
C GLN A 27 3.89 -21.53 -12.43
N ILE A 28 2.76 -22.25 -12.45
CA ILE A 28 2.53 -23.39 -11.55
C ILE A 28 3.55 -24.50 -11.81
N ARG A 29 3.86 -24.80 -13.05
CA ARG A 29 4.95 -25.75 -13.38
C ARG A 29 6.30 -25.25 -12.87
N ARG A 30 6.63 -23.97 -13.09
CA ARG A 30 7.88 -23.37 -12.59
C ARG A 30 8.02 -23.53 -11.08
N VAL A 31 6.99 -23.18 -10.28
CA VAL A 31 7.08 -23.28 -8.81
C VAL A 31 7.13 -24.72 -8.35
N TYR A 32 6.38 -25.62 -8.98
CA TYR A 32 6.39 -27.04 -8.63
C TYR A 32 7.77 -27.68 -8.88
N ASP A 33 8.39 -27.37 -10.00
CA ASP A 33 9.69 -27.95 -10.38
C ASP A 33 10.84 -27.38 -9.55
N ASN A 34 10.81 -26.07 -9.23
CA ASN A 34 11.98 -25.37 -8.69
C ASN A 34 11.85 -24.98 -7.20
N VAL A 35 10.66 -24.96 -6.62
CA VAL A 35 10.44 -24.50 -5.24
C VAL A 35 9.90 -25.65 -4.39
N LYS A 36 10.77 -26.26 -3.62
CA LYS A 36 10.42 -27.43 -2.78
C LYS A 36 9.18 -27.18 -1.90
N PRO A 37 9.03 -26.06 -1.16
CA PRO A 37 7.84 -25.79 -0.36
C PRO A 37 6.52 -25.79 -1.15
N TYR A 38 6.52 -25.29 -2.39
CA TYR A 38 5.31 -25.35 -3.24
C TYR A 38 4.99 -26.77 -3.66
N ARG A 39 6.00 -27.54 -4.08
CA ARG A 39 5.80 -28.95 -4.42
C ARG A 39 5.19 -29.74 -3.25
N GLU A 40 5.76 -29.59 -2.06
CA GLU A 40 5.28 -30.30 -0.86
C GLU A 40 3.82 -29.90 -0.53
N LYS A 41 3.48 -28.61 -0.60
CA LYS A 41 2.10 -28.14 -0.36
C LYS A 41 1.13 -28.66 -1.41
N MET A 42 1.50 -28.64 -2.68
CA MET A 42 0.65 -29.11 -3.77
C MET A 42 0.45 -30.63 -3.69
N ASP A 43 1.52 -31.38 -3.42
CA ASP A 43 1.43 -32.84 -3.23
C ASP A 43 0.54 -33.20 -2.03
N ALA A 44 0.67 -32.48 -0.92
CA ALA A 44 -0.20 -32.67 0.25
C ALA A 44 -1.68 -32.35 -0.04
N ALA A 45 -1.95 -31.40 -0.92
CA ALA A 45 -3.29 -31.07 -1.40
C ALA A 45 -3.79 -32.02 -2.52
N GLY A 46 -2.96 -32.94 -3.01
CA GLY A 46 -3.29 -33.82 -4.13
C GLY A 46 -3.42 -33.14 -5.47
N VAL A 47 -2.78 -31.97 -5.65
CA VAL A 47 -2.85 -31.14 -6.86
C VAL A 47 -1.52 -31.18 -7.61
N LYS A 48 -1.60 -31.42 -8.91
CA LYS A 48 -0.44 -31.44 -9.80
C LYS A 48 -0.51 -30.27 -10.80
N PRO A 49 0.61 -29.85 -11.41
CA PRO A 49 0.62 -28.79 -12.41
C PRO A 49 -0.38 -29.01 -13.55
N GLU A 50 -0.61 -30.27 -13.95
CA GLU A 50 -1.54 -30.65 -15.03
C GLU A 50 -3.02 -30.39 -14.69
N ASP A 51 -3.35 -30.25 -13.42
CA ASP A 51 -4.71 -29.98 -12.91
C ASP A 51 -5.08 -28.50 -12.99
N ILE A 52 -4.08 -27.61 -13.23
CA ILE A 52 -4.25 -26.17 -13.33
C ILE A 52 -4.12 -25.73 -14.79
N LYS A 53 -5.27 -25.61 -15.45
CA LYS A 53 -5.36 -25.28 -16.90
C LYS A 53 -5.84 -23.86 -17.14
N THR A 54 -6.69 -23.35 -16.25
CA THR A 54 -7.29 -22.03 -16.37
C THR A 54 -7.29 -21.31 -15.02
N ILE A 55 -7.61 -20.00 -15.03
CA ILE A 55 -7.76 -19.23 -13.80
C ILE A 55 -8.85 -19.77 -12.87
N ALA A 56 -9.86 -20.49 -13.42
CA ALA A 56 -10.90 -21.12 -12.61
C ALA A 56 -10.36 -22.25 -11.70
N ASP A 57 -9.22 -22.82 -12.03
CA ASP A 57 -8.59 -23.87 -11.23
C ASP A 57 -7.75 -23.32 -10.07
N LEU A 58 -7.60 -21.99 -9.97
CA LEU A 58 -6.73 -21.33 -9.01
C LEU A 58 -7.10 -21.71 -7.55
N SER A 59 -8.40 -21.83 -7.26
CA SER A 59 -8.90 -22.20 -5.93
C SER A 59 -8.47 -23.59 -5.44
N LYS A 60 -8.01 -24.49 -6.32
CA LYS A 60 -7.46 -25.79 -5.96
C LYS A 60 -6.09 -25.69 -5.29
N LEU A 61 -5.36 -24.58 -5.54
CA LEU A 61 -3.99 -24.39 -5.06
C LEU A 61 -3.97 -23.93 -3.58
N PRO A 62 -3.00 -24.41 -2.79
CA PRO A 62 -2.84 -23.97 -1.42
C PRO A 62 -2.38 -22.52 -1.34
N PHE A 63 -2.72 -21.85 -0.24
CA PHE A 63 -2.27 -20.48 0.02
C PHE A 63 -0.79 -20.41 0.42
N THR A 64 -0.19 -19.28 0.08
CA THR A 64 1.12 -18.84 0.59
C THR A 64 0.91 -17.72 1.61
N THR A 65 1.68 -17.73 2.67
CA THR A 65 1.63 -16.72 3.74
C THR A 65 3.01 -16.11 3.97
N LYS A 66 3.07 -15.03 4.72
CA LYS A 66 4.34 -14.42 5.14
C LYS A 66 5.18 -15.38 6.01
N GLN A 67 4.54 -16.32 6.71
CA GLN A 67 5.23 -17.33 7.49
C GLN A 67 6.01 -18.29 6.60
N ASP A 68 5.48 -18.68 5.44
CA ASP A 68 6.19 -19.52 4.48
C ASP A 68 7.51 -18.88 4.02
N LEU A 69 7.52 -17.57 3.81
CA LEU A 69 8.73 -16.82 3.45
C LEU A 69 9.75 -16.79 4.59
N ARG A 70 9.29 -16.72 5.83
CA ARG A 70 10.14 -16.71 7.03
C ARG A 70 10.75 -18.08 7.31
N ASP A 71 9.96 -19.15 7.17
CA ASP A 71 10.37 -20.53 7.41
C ASP A 71 11.41 -20.98 6.37
N ASN A 72 11.33 -20.42 5.16
CA ASN A 72 12.24 -20.72 4.06
C ASN A 72 13.27 -19.58 3.81
N TYR A 73 13.60 -18.84 4.88
CA TYR A 73 14.61 -17.76 4.84
C TYR A 73 16.01 -18.36 4.54
N HIS A 74 16.84 -17.82 3.60
CA HIS A 74 16.75 -16.55 2.89
C HIS A 74 16.06 -16.72 1.52
N TYR A 75 16.39 -17.76 0.75
CA TYR A 75 16.10 -17.95 -0.68
C TYR A 75 15.31 -19.24 -0.97
N GLY A 76 14.80 -19.93 0.05
CA GLY A 76 14.12 -21.20 -0.12
C GLY A 76 12.82 -21.15 -0.92
N MET A 77 12.27 -19.93 -1.14
CA MET A 77 11.11 -19.71 -1.99
C MET A 77 11.46 -19.17 -3.38
N PHE A 78 12.76 -19.08 -3.73
CA PHE A 78 13.17 -18.63 -5.07
C PHE A 78 13.00 -19.76 -6.09
N ALA A 79 12.48 -19.42 -7.26
CA ALA A 79 12.26 -20.33 -8.38
C ALA A 79 13.34 -20.24 -9.47
N THR A 80 14.37 -19.42 -9.21
CA THR A 80 15.56 -19.28 -10.07
C THR A 80 16.83 -19.40 -9.22
N PRO A 81 17.94 -19.85 -9.80
CA PRO A 81 19.24 -19.80 -9.15
C PRO A 81 19.61 -18.37 -8.75
N THR A 82 20.30 -18.21 -7.62
CA THR A 82 20.74 -16.87 -7.16
C THR A 82 21.68 -16.16 -8.13
N SER A 83 22.34 -16.87 -9.03
CA SER A 83 23.14 -16.31 -10.12
C SER A 83 22.34 -15.55 -11.18
N GLU A 84 21.03 -15.78 -11.26
CA GLU A 84 20.11 -15.07 -12.16
C GLU A 84 19.39 -13.91 -11.46
N VAL A 85 19.55 -13.80 -10.14
CA VAL A 85 18.96 -12.73 -9.32
C VAL A 85 19.85 -11.49 -9.40
N VAL A 86 19.38 -10.44 -10.06
CA VAL A 86 20.14 -9.19 -10.27
C VAL A 86 19.90 -8.16 -9.17
N ARG A 87 18.81 -8.36 -8.36
CA ARG A 87 18.46 -7.43 -7.28
C ARG A 87 17.76 -8.15 -6.13
N ILE A 88 18.06 -7.68 -4.92
CA ILE A 88 17.38 -8.10 -3.69
C ILE A 88 16.80 -6.86 -3.02
N HIS A 89 15.52 -6.96 -2.63
CA HIS A 89 14.87 -6.07 -1.69
C HIS A 89 14.44 -6.83 -0.44
N ALA A 90 14.07 -6.11 0.60
CA ALA A 90 13.52 -6.72 1.81
C ALA A 90 12.48 -5.81 2.45
N SER A 91 11.40 -6.40 2.95
CA SER A 91 10.45 -5.67 3.77
C SER A 91 10.98 -5.51 5.20
N SER A 92 10.69 -4.36 5.83
CA SER A 92 11.04 -4.12 7.24
C SER A 92 10.29 -5.13 8.12
N GLY A 93 11.01 -6.04 8.73
CA GLY A 93 10.43 -6.99 9.68
C GLY A 93 10.21 -6.32 11.04
N THR A 94 8.98 -5.87 11.34
CA THR A 94 8.62 -5.34 12.67
C THR A 94 8.72 -6.38 13.80
N THR A 95 8.81 -7.67 13.46
CA THR A 95 8.77 -8.79 14.42
C THR A 95 9.93 -9.79 14.29
N GLY A 96 11.06 -9.41 13.66
CA GLY A 96 12.20 -10.32 13.52
C GLY A 96 12.91 -10.26 12.16
N LYS A 97 13.11 -11.42 11.51
CA LYS A 97 13.82 -11.51 10.23
C LYS A 97 13.06 -10.76 9.13
N GLN A 98 13.80 -10.02 8.30
CA GLN A 98 13.27 -9.36 7.11
C GLN A 98 12.73 -10.40 6.11
N THR A 99 11.72 -10.03 5.32
CA THR A 99 11.28 -10.85 4.19
C THR A 99 12.10 -10.48 2.97
N VAL A 100 12.89 -11.42 2.48
CA VAL A 100 13.78 -11.22 1.33
C VAL A 100 13.04 -11.45 0.03
N VAL A 101 13.20 -10.54 -0.92
CA VAL A 101 12.55 -10.58 -2.23
C VAL A 101 13.60 -10.46 -3.32
N GLY A 102 13.66 -11.43 -4.22
CA GLY A 102 14.58 -11.45 -5.36
C GLY A 102 13.90 -11.03 -6.65
N TYR A 103 14.70 -10.52 -7.58
CA TYR A 103 14.27 -10.11 -8.92
C TYR A 103 15.31 -10.54 -9.95
N THR A 104 14.85 -11.17 -11.03
CA THR A 104 15.64 -11.31 -12.28
C THR A 104 15.62 -10.00 -13.05
N GLN A 105 16.39 -9.91 -14.13
CA GLN A 105 16.31 -8.74 -15.02
C GLN A 105 14.90 -8.61 -15.64
N ASN A 106 14.28 -9.72 -16.02
CA ASN A 106 12.92 -9.72 -16.54
C ASN A 106 11.90 -9.25 -15.49
N ASP A 107 12.06 -9.64 -14.22
CA ASP A 107 11.22 -9.13 -13.12
C ASP A 107 11.34 -7.59 -12.98
N ILE A 108 12.54 -7.05 -13.12
CA ILE A 108 12.79 -5.59 -13.11
C ILE A 108 12.10 -4.91 -14.28
N ASP A 109 12.19 -5.49 -15.47
CA ASP A 109 11.58 -4.93 -16.69
C ASP A 109 10.04 -4.92 -16.62
N ILE A 110 9.44 -5.99 -16.09
CA ILE A 110 8.00 -6.08 -15.81
C ILE A 110 7.59 -5.04 -14.76
N TRP A 111 8.33 -4.92 -13.69
CA TRP A 111 8.05 -3.95 -12.65
C TRP A 111 8.13 -2.50 -13.16
N ALA A 112 9.17 -2.20 -13.94
CA ALA A 112 9.29 -0.90 -14.61
C ALA A 112 8.09 -0.62 -15.54
N GLU A 113 7.58 -1.64 -16.26
CA GLU A 113 6.39 -1.51 -17.08
C GLU A 113 5.14 -1.21 -16.23
N CYS A 114 4.91 -1.95 -15.15
CA CYS A 114 3.77 -1.68 -14.24
C CYS A 114 3.82 -0.25 -13.68
N ALA A 115 5.02 0.21 -13.28
CA ALA A 115 5.20 1.57 -12.77
C ALA A 115 5.04 2.65 -13.87
N ALA A 116 5.45 2.38 -15.10
CA ALA A 116 5.18 3.25 -16.23
C ALA A 116 3.69 3.37 -16.55
N ARG A 117 2.92 2.26 -16.45
CA ARG A 117 1.46 2.26 -16.58
C ARG A 117 0.81 3.12 -15.49
N ALA A 118 1.29 3.02 -14.25
CA ALA A 118 0.80 3.84 -13.13
C ALA A 118 1.02 5.33 -13.41
N LEU A 119 2.23 5.73 -13.82
CA LEU A 119 2.54 7.11 -14.18
C LEU A 119 1.72 7.62 -15.37
N ALA A 120 1.54 6.79 -16.41
CA ALA A 120 0.69 7.13 -17.56
C ALA A 120 -0.77 7.31 -17.15
N SER A 121 -1.28 6.46 -16.23
CA SER A 121 -2.66 6.55 -15.70
C SER A 121 -2.93 7.87 -14.98
N CYS A 122 -1.90 8.47 -14.40
CA CYS A 122 -1.93 9.78 -13.75
C CYS A 122 -1.71 10.96 -14.72
N GLY A 123 -1.72 10.72 -16.03
CA GLY A 123 -1.49 11.71 -17.06
C GLY A 123 -0.01 12.02 -17.33
N GLY A 124 0.89 11.16 -16.88
CA GLY A 124 2.32 11.29 -17.15
C GLY A 124 2.70 10.91 -18.58
N ASP A 125 3.74 11.55 -19.09
CA ASP A 125 4.35 11.25 -20.39
C ASP A 125 5.87 11.55 -20.39
N LYS A 126 6.51 11.39 -21.57
CA LYS A 126 7.96 11.60 -21.74
C LYS A 126 8.46 13.02 -21.47
N ASN A 127 7.60 14.00 -21.37
CA ASN A 127 7.97 15.39 -21.11
C ASN A 127 7.97 15.72 -19.61
N ASP A 128 7.61 14.75 -18.76
CA ASP A 128 7.48 14.95 -17.33
C ASP A 128 8.80 14.78 -16.58
N PHE A 129 8.88 15.49 -15.47
CA PHE A 129 9.92 15.37 -14.45
C PHE A 129 9.33 14.68 -13.22
N VAL A 130 9.62 13.40 -13.05
CA VAL A 130 9.08 12.57 -11.97
C VAL A 130 10.00 12.61 -10.76
N HIS A 131 9.57 13.29 -9.73
CA HIS A 131 10.30 13.44 -8.48
C HIS A 131 9.98 12.30 -7.52
N VAL A 132 10.96 11.45 -7.25
CA VAL A 132 10.79 10.26 -6.43
C VAL A 132 11.32 10.52 -5.01
N SER A 133 10.40 10.77 -4.07
CA SER A 133 10.67 10.99 -2.65
C SER A 133 10.43 9.74 -1.79
N TYR A 134 10.27 8.57 -2.38
CA TYR A 134 10.36 7.30 -1.65
C TYR A 134 11.82 6.98 -1.33
N GLY A 135 12.07 6.31 -0.18
CA GLY A 135 13.41 5.86 0.19
C GLY A 135 14.00 4.88 -0.82
N TYR A 136 15.26 5.08 -1.17
CA TYR A 136 16.06 4.14 -1.95
C TYR A 136 16.79 3.18 -1.00
N GLY A 137 17.00 1.94 -1.40
CA GLY A 137 17.64 0.90 -0.59
C GLY A 137 16.85 -0.42 -0.64
N LEU A 138 16.73 -1.09 0.50
CA LEU A 138 16.00 -2.36 0.57
C LEU A 138 14.48 -2.21 0.39
N PHE A 139 13.93 -1.03 0.67
CA PHE A 139 12.54 -0.70 0.38
C PHE A 139 12.31 -0.55 -1.14
N THR A 140 11.19 -1.06 -1.64
CA THR A 140 10.92 -1.16 -3.08
C THR A 140 10.44 0.15 -3.71
N GLY A 141 9.91 1.10 -2.92
CA GLY A 141 9.20 2.28 -3.42
C GLY A 141 10.03 3.18 -4.33
N GLY A 142 11.25 3.55 -3.89
CA GLY A 142 12.13 4.46 -4.64
C GLY A 142 12.51 3.92 -6.01
N LEU A 143 13.12 2.73 -6.04
CA LEU A 143 13.58 2.13 -7.30
C LEU A 143 12.42 1.76 -8.24
N GLY A 144 11.28 1.31 -7.70
CA GLY A 144 10.13 0.97 -8.53
C GLY A 144 9.62 2.16 -9.35
N MET A 145 9.40 3.30 -8.70
CA MET A 145 8.93 4.50 -9.39
C MET A 145 10.00 5.12 -10.28
N HIS A 146 11.27 5.04 -9.88
CA HIS A 146 12.41 5.48 -10.67
C HIS A 146 12.46 4.77 -12.04
N TYR A 147 12.52 3.42 -12.04
CA TYR A 147 12.55 2.67 -13.29
C TYR A 147 11.25 2.80 -14.10
N GLY A 148 10.12 3.01 -13.42
CA GLY A 148 8.87 3.34 -14.10
C GLY A 148 8.92 4.66 -14.87
N ALA A 149 9.52 5.70 -14.28
CA ALA A 149 9.71 6.99 -14.93
C ALA A 149 10.64 6.87 -16.15
N GLU A 150 11.79 6.20 -16.00
CA GLU A 150 12.70 5.93 -17.13
C GLU A 150 12.04 5.11 -18.24
N LYS A 151 11.26 4.07 -17.88
CA LYS A 151 10.52 3.23 -18.83
C LYS A 151 9.45 4.00 -19.60
N LEU A 152 8.80 4.97 -18.94
CA LEU A 152 7.84 5.90 -19.56
C LEU A 152 8.54 6.86 -20.53
N GLY A 153 9.85 7.03 -20.42
CA GLY A 153 10.65 8.01 -21.14
C GLY A 153 10.66 9.39 -20.48
N ALA A 154 10.15 9.50 -19.25
CA ALA A 154 10.18 10.70 -18.43
C ALA A 154 11.54 10.89 -17.74
N THR A 155 11.82 12.10 -17.26
CA THR A 155 13.03 12.36 -16.47
C THR A 155 12.78 11.97 -15.01
N ALA A 156 13.53 11.01 -14.48
CA ALA A 156 13.50 10.65 -13.07
C ALA A 156 14.41 11.55 -12.24
N ILE A 157 13.88 12.12 -11.15
CA ILE A 157 14.64 12.86 -10.12
C ILE A 157 14.71 11.97 -8.87
N PRO A 158 15.86 11.28 -8.60
CA PRO A 158 16.00 10.33 -7.51
C PRO A 158 16.32 11.04 -6.19
N ALA A 159 15.35 11.82 -5.68
CA ALA A 159 15.55 12.68 -4.52
C ALA A 159 15.67 11.89 -3.20
N SER A 160 15.05 10.69 -3.12
CA SER A 160 14.92 9.90 -1.89
C SER A 160 14.07 10.60 -0.82
N ALA A 161 13.85 9.95 0.31
CA ALA A 161 13.14 10.55 1.44
C ALA A 161 14.08 11.43 2.30
N GLY A 162 13.50 12.37 3.04
CA GLY A 162 14.21 13.23 4.00
C GLY A 162 14.65 14.57 3.43
N ASN A 163 15.19 15.43 4.31
CA ASN A 163 15.57 16.82 4.01
C ASN A 163 14.47 17.62 3.28
N SER A 164 13.36 17.83 3.97
CA SER A 164 12.13 18.40 3.41
C SER A 164 12.32 19.76 2.74
N GLN A 165 13.19 20.62 3.30
CA GLN A 165 13.48 21.92 2.69
C GLN A 165 14.12 21.74 1.31
N ARG A 166 15.13 20.86 1.21
CA ARG A 166 15.78 20.55 -0.07
C ARG A 166 14.81 19.92 -1.09
N GLN A 167 13.83 19.13 -0.64
CA GLN A 167 12.80 18.60 -1.54
C GLN A 167 12.00 19.73 -2.20
N LEU A 168 11.58 20.72 -1.42
CA LEU A 168 10.82 21.86 -1.92
C LEU A 168 11.66 22.73 -2.88
N GLU A 169 12.92 22.94 -2.55
CA GLU A 169 13.86 23.63 -3.45
C GLU A 169 14.01 22.87 -4.78
N MET A 170 14.18 21.56 -4.75
CA MET A 170 14.26 20.73 -5.97
C MET A 170 12.97 20.74 -6.78
N PHE A 171 11.78 20.77 -6.14
CA PHE A 171 10.51 20.87 -6.87
C PHE A 171 10.48 22.12 -7.76
N ARG A 172 10.91 23.25 -7.21
CA ARG A 172 10.97 24.53 -7.91
C ARG A 172 12.09 24.56 -8.94
N ASP A 173 13.32 24.26 -8.52
CA ASP A 173 14.53 24.50 -9.30
C ASP A 173 14.65 23.53 -10.48
N PHE A 174 14.23 22.25 -10.30
CA PHE A 174 14.21 21.26 -11.39
C PHE A 174 12.88 21.22 -12.14
N GLY A 175 11.87 21.97 -11.67
CA GLY A 175 10.57 22.03 -12.32
C GLY A 175 9.83 20.70 -12.32
N SER A 176 9.84 19.98 -11.19
CA SER A 176 9.14 18.72 -11.03
C SER A 176 7.67 18.85 -11.42
N THR A 177 7.15 17.87 -12.18
CA THR A 177 5.76 17.89 -12.66
C THR A 177 4.91 16.77 -12.02
N ILE A 178 5.53 15.66 -11.64
CA ILE A 178 4.88 14.55 -10.94
C ILE A 178 5.72 14.21 -9.70
N VAL A 179 5.05 14.01 -8.56
CA VAL A 179 5.70 13.58 -7.31
C VAL A 179 5.25 12.18 -6.92
N CYS A 180 6.18 11.38 -6.36
CA CYS A 180 5.92 10.04 -5.84
C CYS A 180 6.41 9.97 -4.39
N MET A 181 5.48 9.86 -3.43
CA MET A 181 5.81 9.86 -2.00
C MET A 181 4.69 9.25 -1.15
N THR A 182 4.91 9.13 0.16
CA THR A 182 3.84 8.76 1.08
C THR A 182 2.90 9.94 1.32
N PRO A 183 1.59 9.70 1.56
CA PRO A 183 0.63 10.77 1.82
C PRO A 183 1.01 11.63 3.02
N SER A 184 1.44 11.01 4.13
CA SER A 184 1.87 11.73 5.34
C SER A 184 3.06 12.65 5.08
N TYR A 185 3.99 12.25 4.20
CA TYR A 185 5.12 13.10 3.83
C TYR A 185 4.69 14.30 2.99
N ALA A 186 3.70 14.13 2.10
CA ALA A 186 3.12 15.24 1.35
C ALA A 186 2.50 16.30 2.28
N ILE A 187 1.73 15.87 3.30
CA ILE A 187 1.18 16.79 4.31
C ILE A 187 2.30 17.53 5.03
N SER A 188 3.37 16.83 5.45
CA SER A 188 4.52 17.47 6.11
C SER A 188 5.24 18.48 5.21
N LEU A 189 5.31 18.23 3.89
CA LEU A 189 5.85 19.21 2.94
C LEU A 189 4.95 20.43 2.79
N ILE A 190 3.62 20.27 2.79
CA ILE A 190 2.66 21.37 2.75
C ILE A 190 2.76 22.23 4.01
N GLU A 191 2.87 21.61 5.19
CA GLU A 191 3.12 22.32 6.45
C GLU A 191 4.39 23.19 6.34
N LEU A 192 5.50 22.60 5.86
CA LEU A 192 6.75 23.32 5.68
C LEU A 192 6.65 24.43 4.62
N MET A 193 5.97 24.20 3.49
CA MET A 193 5.72 25.25 2.48
C MET A 193 5.04 26.47 3.09
N ASN A 194 4.02 26.25 3.92
CA ASN A 194 3.32 27.31 4.63
C ASN A 194 4.25 28.06 5.61
N GLU A 195 5.10 27.34 6.35
CA GLU A 195 6.04 27.92 7.31
C GLU A 195 7.08 28.84 6.61
N ILE A 196 7.59 28.42 5.45
CA ILE A 196 8.61 29.20 4.71
C ILE A 196 8.02 30.20 3.72
N GLY A 197 6.67 30.29 3.61
CA GLY A 197 5.98 31.20 2.69
C GLY A 197 6.10 30.82 1.22
N MET A 198 6.32 29.53 0.89
CA MET A 198 6.35 29.05 -0.49
C MET A 198 4.92 28.80 -0.98
N SER A 199 4.57 29.33 -2.14
CA SER A 199 3.28 29.09 -2.78
C SER A 199 3.31 27.85 -3.67
N LYS A 200 2.17 27.13 -3.77
CA LYS A 200 1.99 26.10 -4.79
C LYS A 200 2.13 26.64 -6.23
N ASP A 201 1.85 27.92 -6.42
CA ASP A 201 1.97 28.58 -7.72
C ASP A 201 3.44 28.79 -8.15
N ASP A 202 4.40 28.62 -7.22
CA ASP A 202 5.83 28.60 -7.52
C ASP A 202 6.29 27.24 -8.10
N LEU A 203 5.40 26.22 -8.09
CA LEU A 203 5.68 24.85 -8.50
C LEU A 203 5.04 24.54 -9.87
N LYS A 204 5.63 23.58 -10.59
CA LYS A 204 5.09 23.07 -11.86
C LYS A 204 4.37 21.74 -11.70
N LEU A 205 4.08 21.34 -10.46
CA LEU A 205 3.42 20.09 -10.17
C LEU A 205 2.02 20.03 -10.79
N LYS A 206 1.66 18.89 -11.36
CA LYS A 206 0.33 18.59 -11.92
C LYS A 206 -0.32 17.35 -11.34
N ALA A 207 0.49 16.39 -10.88
CA ALA A 207 0.02 15.12 -10.35
C ALA A 207 0.93 14.60 -9.23
N GLY A 208 0.36 13.77 -8.37
CA GLY A 208 1.10 13.03 -7.38
C GLY A 208 0.62 11.59 -7.27
N VAL A 209 1.55 10.66 -7.08
CA VAL A 209 1.30 9.23 -6.90
C VAL A 209 1.67 8.87 -5.46
N PHE A 210 0.65 8.53 -4.66
CA PHE A 210 0.76 8.34 -3.23
C PHE A 210 0.43 6.90 -2.82
N GLY A 211 1.14 6.37 -1.85
CA GLY A 211 0.92 5.02 -1.36
C GLY A 211 1.90 4.61 -0.27
N ALA A 212 2.09 3.33 -0.08
CA ALA A 212 2.87 2.68 0.96
C ALA A 212 2.26 2.76 2.38
N GLU A 213 1.24 3.55 2.58
CA GLU A 213 0.45 3.66 3.80
C GLU A 213 -1.02 3.93 3.48
N PRO A 214 -1.97 3.57 4.36
CA PRO A 214 -3.36 3.97 4.21
C PRO A 214 -3.52 5.49 4.28
N TRP A 215 -4.46 6.04 3.52
CA TRP A 215 -4.81 7.46 3.56
C TRP A 215 -6.27 7.66 3.16
N THR A 216 -6.87 8.76 3.63
CA THR A 216 -8.30 9.03 3.48
C THR A 216 -8.59 10.01 2.34
N GLU A 217 -9.87 10.15 1.99
CA GLU A 217 -10.29 11.16 1.00
C GLU A 217 -10.13 12.59 1.52
N GLU A 218 -10.15 12.80 2.83
CA GLU A 218 -9.86 14.09 3.46
C GLU A 218 -8.39 14.46 3.28
N MET A 219 -7.46 13.52 3.51
CA MET A 219 -6.03 13.72 3.20
C MET A 219 -5.80 13.98 1.71
N ARG A 220 -6.54 13.28 0.82
CA ARG A 220 -6.48 13.54 -0.62
C ARG A 220 -6.79 15.00 -0.94
N LYS A 221 -7.91 15.49 -0.43
CA LYS A 221 -8.34 16.89 -0.64
C LYS A 221 -7.32 17.88 -0.11
N GLU A 222 -6.73 17.61 1.05
CA GLU A 222 -5.70 18.45 1.64
C GLU A 222 -4.42 18.48 0.78
N ILE A 223 -3.97 17.33 0.31
CA ILE A 223 -2.81 17.21 -0.58
C ILE A 223 -3.08 17.95 -1.91
N GLU A 224 -4.24 17.71 -2.52
CA GLU A 224 -4.61 18.34 -3.78
C GLU A 224 -4.69 19.88 -3.66
N ALA A 225 -5.28 20.38 -2.57
CA ALA A 225 -5.37 21.79 -2.30
C ALA A 225 -4.01 22.44 -2.00
N GLY A 226 -3.19 21.78 -1.19
CA GLY A 226 -1.90 22.29 -0.72
C GLY A 226 -0.82 22.31 -1.79
N LEU A 227 -0.74 21.28 -2.63
CA LEU A 227 0.24 21.18 -3.71
C LEU A 227 -0.29 21.65 -5.07
N GLY A 228 -1.59 21.89 -5.22
CA GLY A 228 -2.19 22.28 -6.52
C GLY A 228 -2.21 21.17 -7.56
N ILE A 229 -2.30 19.92 -7.15
CA ILE A 229 -2.17 18.73 -8.00
C ILE A 229 -3.44 17.87 -7.97
N LYS A 230 -3.48 16.85 -8.83
CA LYS A 230 -4.37 15.71 -8.68
C LYS A 230 -3.63 14.55 -8.00
N ALA A 231 -4.20 13.96 -6.95
CA ALA A 231 -3.55 12.95 -6.11
C ALA A 231 -4.12 11.55 -6.40
N TYR A 232 -3.25 10.63 -6.82
CA TYR A 232 -3.60 9.27 -7.21
C TYR A 232 -3.07 8.24 -6.24
N ASP A 233 -3.90 7.25 -5.93
CA ASP A 233 -3.52 6.15 -5.08
C ASP A 233 -2.76 5.07 -5.86
N ILE A 234 -1.74 4.50 -5.24
CA ILE A 234 -0.96 3.39 -5.76
C ILE A 234 -0.81 2.31 -4.68
N TYR A 235 -1.08 1.08 -5.07
CA TYR A 235 -0.93 -0.07 -4.17
C TYR A 235 0.14 -1.04 -4.67
N GLY A 236 0.82 -1.64 -3.72
CA GLY A 236 1.75 -2.74 -3.93
C GLY A 236 2.41 -3.16 -2.64
N LEU A 237 3.06 -4.31 -2.69
CA LEU A 237 3.85 -4.84 -1.58
C LEU A 237 5.12 -5.49 -2.12
N SER A 238 6.20 -5.42 -1.34
CA SER A 238 7.52 -5.91 -1.75
C SER A 238 7.49 -7.38 -2.15
N GLU A 239 6.72 -8.18 -1.44
CA GLU A 239 6.59 -9.62 -1.67
C GLU A 239 6.04 -9.93 -3.06
N ILE A 240 5.07 -9.16 -3.55
CA ILE A 240 4.47 -9.37 -4.88
C ILE A 240 5.38 -8.78 -5.96
N MET A 241 5.57 -7.45 -5.97
CA MET A 241 6.46 -6.81 -6.96
C MET A 241 7.08 -5.52 -6.41
N GLY A 242 6.42 -4.82 -5.52
CA GLY A 242 6.70 -3.46 -5.06
C GLY A 242 5.52 -2.55 -5.38
N PRO A 243 5.70 -1.24 -5.51
CA PRO A 243 4.65 -0.32 -5.94
C PRO A 243 4.18 -0.67 -7.36
N SER A 244 2.96 -0.24 -7.69
CA SER A 244 2.36 -0.37 -9.03
C SER A 244 1.80 -1.76 -9.37
N VAL A 245 1.49 -2.59 -8.38
CA VAL A 245 0.62 -3.77 -8.59
C VAL A 245 -0.74 -3.30 -9.05
N SER A 246 -1.23 -2.20 -8.46
CA SER A 246 -2.40 -1.47 -8.92
C SER A 246 -2.26 0.04 -8.74
N CYS A 247 -3.00 0.82 -9.53
CA CYS A 247 -2.96 2.28 -9.52
C CYS A 247 -4.30 2.88 -9.96
N GLU A 248 -4.67 4.02 -9.41
CA GLU A 248 -5.80 4.81 -9.87
C GLU A 248 -5.56 5.40 -11.26
N CYS A 249 -6.63 5.71 -11.95
CA CYS A 249 -6.66 6.53 -13.15
C CYS A 249 -7.29 7.91 -12.85
N GLU A 250 -7.43 8.74 -13.87
CA GLU A 250 -7.99 10.09 -13.75
C GLU A 250 -9.40 10.18 -13.11
N TYR A 251 -10.16 9.07 -13.08
CA TYR A 251 -11.49 9.00 -12.47
C TYR A 251 -11.46 8.70 -10.97
N GLN A 252 -10.32 8.30 -10.40
CA GLN A 252 -10.14 8.04 -8.95
C GLN A 252 -11.23 7.14 -8.33
N CYS A 253 -11.69 6.14 -9.10
CA CYS A 253 -12.79 5.24 -8.71
C CYS A 253 -12.32 3.80 -8.47
N GLY A 254 -11.18 3.66 -7.81
CA GLY A 254 -10.48 2.40 -7.55
C GLY A 254 -9.25 2.21 -8.42
N MET A 255 -8.34 1.37 -7.95
CA MET A 255 -7.04 1.13 -8.54
C MET A 255 -7.09 -0.05 -9.52
N HIS A 256 -6.74 0.19 -10.78
CA HIS A 256 -6.61 -0.86 -11.81
C HIS A 256 -5.44 -1.77 -11.49
N ILE A 257 -5.69 -3.08 -11.40
CA ILE A 257 -4.67 -4.10 -11.16
C ILE A 257 -4.00 -4.45 -12.50
N CYS A 258 -2.69 -4.62 -12.51
CA CYS A 258 -1.95 -5.15 -13.67
C CYS A 258 -2.21 -6.67 -13.82
N GLU A 259 -3.42 -7.02 -14.25
CA GLU A 259 -3.95 -8.38 -14.26
C GLU A 259 -3.23 -9.34 -15.20
N ASP A 260 -2.52 -8.84 -16.18
CA ASP A 260 -1.64 -9.64 -17.02
C ASP A 260 -0.40 -10.17 -16.25
N HIS A 261 -0.13 -9.64 -15.06
CA HIS A 261 0.96 -10.06 -14.18
C HIS A 261 0.49 -10.63 -12.85
N PHE A 262 -0.67 -10.19 -12.34
CA PHE A 262 -1.19 -10.53 -11.02
C PHE A 262 -2.66 -10.90 -11.07
N ILE A 263 -3.00 -12.11 -10.63
CA ILE A 263 -4.42 -12.51 -10.49
C ILE A 263 -4.85 -12.19 -9.07
N PRO A 264 -5.85 -11.32 -8.87
CA PRO A 264 -6.41 -11.04 -7.56
C PRO A 264 -7.56 -12.01 -7.21
N GLU A 265 -7.68 -12.34 -5.93
CA GLU A 265 -8.84 -13.00 -5.33
C GLU A 265 -9.22 -12.24 -4.05
N ILE A 266 -10.50 -12.27 -3.69
CA ILE A 266 -10.98 -11.89 -2.35
C ILE A 266 -11.45 -13.14 -1.65
N ILE A 267 -10.99 -13.37 -0.43
CA ILE A 267 -11.37 -14.53 0.37
C ILE A 267 -11.95 -14.10 1.73
N ASP A 268 -12.81 -14.93 2.27
CA ASP A 268 -13.15 -14.84 3.68
C ASP A 268 -11.91 -15.19 4.52
N PRO A 269 -11.47 -14.34 5.45
CA PRO A 269 -10.23 -14.56 6.20
C PRO A 269 -10.29 -15.76 7.17
N ASP A 270 -11.49 -16.21 7.55
CA ASP A 270 -11.72 -17.28 8.52
C ASP A 270 -11.97 -18.63 7.81
N THR A 271 -12.89 -18.66 6.82
CA THR A 271 -13.23 -19.90 6.08
C THR A 271 -12.27 -20.18 4.93
N LEU A 272 -11.55 -19.17 4.45
CA LEU A 272 -10.64 -19.21 3.29
C LEU A 272 -11.34 -19.46 1.95
N GLU A 273 -12.64 -19.34 1.91
CA GLU A 273 -13.42 -19.46 0.69
C GLU A 273 -13.31 -18.19 -0.16
N VAL A 274 -13.30 -18.34 -1.48
CA VAL A 274 -13.30 -17.21 -2.40
C VAL A 274 -14.68 -16.56 -2.37
N LEU A 275 -14.72 -15.25 -2.14
CA LEU A 275 -15.94 -14.47 -2.06
C LEU A 275 -16.39 -14.00 -3.44
N PRO A 276 -17.70 -13.81 -3.65
CA PRO A 276 -18.24 -13.23 -4.87
C PRO A 276 -17.69 -11.82 -5.16
N ALA A 277 -17.75 -11.44 -6.44
CA ALA A 277 -17.36 -10.10 -6.86
C ALA A 277 -18.17 -9.00 -6.14
N GLY A 278 -17.50 -7.95 -5.70
CA GLY A 278 -18.10 -6.85 -4.95
C GLY A 278 -18.18 -7.06 -3.44
N GLU A 279 -17.93 -8.25 -2.94
CA GLU A 279 -17.82 -8.51 -1.50
C GLU A 279 -16.46 -8.09 -0.96
N GLN A 280 -16.45 -7.73 0.33
CA GLN A 280 -15.24 -7.33 1.04
C GLN A 280 -14.63 -8.54 1.75
N GLY A 281 -13.32 -8.71 1.63
CA GLY A 281 -12.58 -9.77 2.32
C GLY A 281 -11.08 -9.58 2.23
N GLU A 282 -10.31 -10.59 2.58
CA GLU A 282 -8.86 -10.56 2.50
C GLU A 282 -8.40 -10.67 1.03
N LEU A 283 -7.56 -9.73 0.61
CA LEU A 283 -6.96 -9.70 -0.72
C LEU A 283 -5.85 -10.75 -0.83
N VAL A 284 -5.90 -11.51 -1.90
CA VAL A 284 -4.91 -12.53 -2.26
C VAL A 284 -4.40 -12.24 -3.65
N PHE A 285 -3.09 -12.39 -3.88
CA PHE A 285 -2.50 -12.29 -5.20
C PHE A 285 -1.78 -13.55 -5.63
N THR A 286 -1.90 -13.87 -6.91
CA THR A 286 -1.05 -14.85 -7.59
C THR A 286 -0.20 -14.16 -8.64
N CYS A 287 1.13 -14.24 -8.50
CA CYS A 287 2.08 -13.74 -9.48
C CYS A 287 2.20 -14.74 -10.63
N ILE A 288 1.89 -14.34 -11.86
CA ILE A 288 1.90 -15.23 -13.03
C ILE A 288 3.05 -14.96 -14.00
N THR A 289 3.94 -14.00 -13.69
CA THR A 289 5.08 -13.64 -14.55
C THR A 289 6.38 -13.47 -13.76
N LYS A 290 6.34 -13.29 -12.45
CA LYS A 290 7.54 -13.10 -11.63
C LYS A 290 8.38 -14.37 -11.59
N GLU A 291 9.68 -14.24 -11.86
CA GLU A 291 10.58 -15.39 -12.05
C GLU A 291 11.35 -15.76 -10.78
N ALA A 292 11.92 -14.76 -10.07
CA ALA A 292 12.79 -15.05 -8.94
C ALA A 292 11.99 -15.51 -7.71
N LEU A 293 10.93 -14.80 -7.35
CA LEU A 293 10.07 -15.11 -6.21
C LEU A 293 8.59 -15.08 -6.66
N PRO A 294 8.11 -16.10 -7.37
CA PRO A 294 6.71 -16.19 -7.75
C PRO A 294 5.85 -16.62 -6.57
N LEU A 295 4.97 -15.75 -6.10
CA LEU A 295 4.04 -16.07 -5.03
C LEU A 295 2.70 -16.52 -5.60
N ILE A 296 2.24 -17.69 -5.18
CA ILE A 296 0.98 -18.32 -5.59
C ILE A 296 -0.01 -18.20 -4.43
N ARG A 297 -1.19 -17.64 -4.70
CA ARG A 297 -2.26 -17.39 -3.72
C ARG A 297 -1.72 -16.78 -2.41
N TYR A 298 -0.96 -15.71 -2.55
CA TYR A 298 -0.33 -15.04 -1.40
C TYR A 298 -1.35 -14.21 -0.63
N ARG A 299 -1.56 -14.56 0.61
CA ARG A 299 -2.43 -13.84 1.55
C ARG A 299 -1.76 -12.54 1.98
N THR A 300 -2.28 -11.41 1.51
CA THR A 300 -1.70 -10.09 1.81
C THR A 300 -2.02 -9.61 3.21
N ARG A 301 -3.10 -10.11 3.80
CA ARG A 301 -3.75 -9.63 5.02
C ARG A 301 -4.47 -8.29 4.86
N ASP A 302 -4.41 -7.65 3.71
CA ASP A 302 -5.15 -6.43 3.44
C ASP A 302 -6.62 -6.75 3.16
N ILE A 303 -7.54 -5.97 3.74
CA ILE A 303 -8.98 -6.08 3.49
C ILE A 303 -9.35 -5.14 2.36
N ALA A 304 -9.88 -5.69 1.27
CA ALA A 304 -10.23 -4.93 0.07
C ALA A 304 -11.51 -5.47 -0.58
N THR A 305 -11.96 -4.78 -1.63
CA THR A 305 -13.08 -5.18 -2.50
C THR A 305 -12.63 -5.06 -3.94
N LEU A 306 -12.97 -6.03 -4.79
CA LEU A 306 -12.72 -6.00 -6.23
C LEU A 306 -13.97 -5.54 -6.98
N ILE A 307 -13.78 -4.67 -7.98
CA ILE A 307 -14.81 -4.11 -8.85
C ILE A 307 -14.50 -4.54 -10.29
N TYR A 308 -15.46 -5.22 -10.91
CA TYR A 308 -15.36 -5.74 -12.27
C TYR A 308 -16.08 -4.86 -13.32
N ASP A 309 -16.78 -3.84 -12.86
CA ASP A 309 -17.49 -2.90 -13.75
C ASP A 309 -16.49 -2.11 -14.60
N LYS A 310 -16.93 -1.72 -15.79
CA LYS A 310 -16.13 -0.90 -16.70
C LYS A 310 -15.82 0.46 -16.09
N CYS A 311 -14.58 0.88 -16.21
CA CYS A 311 -14.17 2.23 -15.87
C CYS A 311 -14.35 3.16 -17.08
N GLU A 312 -14.78 4.39 -16.83
CA GLU A 312 -14.92 5.43 -17.86
C GLU A 312 -13.58 5.77 -18.54
N CYS A 313 -12.45 5.46 -17.92
CA CYS A 313 -11.14 5.57 -18.53
C CYS A 313 -10.90 4.61 -19.71
N GLY A 314 -11.81 3.66 -19.97
CA GLY A 314 -11.70 2.68 -21.05
C GLY A 314 -10.85 1.45 -20.72
N ARG A 315 -10.13 1.41 -19.59
CA ARG A 315 -9.44 0.20 -19.12
C ARG A 315 -10.43 -0.87 -18.74
N THR A 316 -10.11 -2.09 -19.10
CA THR A 316 -10.94 -3.29 -18.81
C THR A 316 -10.42 -4.07 -17.59
N LEU A 317 -9.30 -3.65 -17.03
CA LEU A 317 -8.67 -4.27 -15.88
C LEU A 317 -9.55 -4.14 -14.62
N VAL A 318 -9.61 -5.18 -13.82
CA VAL A 318 -10.28 -5.19 -12.52
C VAL A 318 -9.70 -4.08 -11.63
N ARG A 319 -10.57 -3.42 -10.90
CA ARG A 319 -10.16 -2.40 -9.93
C ARG A 319 -10.31 -2.92 -8.52
N MET A 320 -9.38 -2.56 -7.67
CA MET A 320 -9.53 -2.73 -6.22
C MET A 320 -9.86 -1.40 -5.56
N LEU A 321 -10.75 -1.40 -4.59
CA LEU A 321 -10.93 -0.26 -3.71
C LEU A 321 -9.74 -0.12 -2.75
N LYS A 322 -9.57 1.05 -2.17
CA LYS A 322 -8.57 1.27 -1.12
C LYS A 322 -8.68 0.20 -0.04
N PRO A 323 -7.57 -0.42 0.39
CA PRO A 323 -7.59 -1.31 1.54
C PRO A 323 -8.13 -0.59 2.77
N GLN A 324 -9.09 -1.23 3.45
CA GLN A 324 -9.76 -0.65 4.62
C GLN A 324 -9.06 -0.97 5.94
N GLY A 325 -8.01 -1.75 5.88
CA GLY A 325 -7.20 -2.19 7.01
C GLY A 325 -6.55 -3.53 6.72
N ARG A 326 -5.97 -4.12 7.74
CA ARG A 326 -5.31 -5.43 7.66
C ARG A 326 -5.86 -6.36 8.71
N THR A 327 -6.01 -7.64 8.38
CA THR A 327 -6.43 -8.65 9.36
C THR A 327 -5.42 -8.82 10.49
N ASP A 328 -4.14 -8.52 10.26
CA ASP A 328 -3.06 -8.59 11.26
C ASP A 328 -2.76 -7.25 11.98
N ASP A 329 -3.27 -6.12 11.50
CA ASP A 329 -3.25 -4.81 12.17
C ASP A 329 -4.57 -4.54 12.92
N MET A 330 -5.54 -5.42 12.78
CA MET A 330 -6.80 -5.36 13.50
C MET A 330 -6.55 -5.49 15.01
N LEU A 331 -7.04 -4.52 15.74
CA LEU A 331 -6.99 -4.52 17.20
C LEU A 331 -8.27 -5.16 17.73
N ILE A 332 -8.15 -6.17 18.57
CA ILE A 332 -9.29 -6.69 19.32
C ILE A 332 -9.33 -5.95 20.65
N ILE A 333 -10.31 -5.05 20.83
CA ILE A 333 -10.48 -4.26 22.03
C ILE A 333 -11.79 -4.66 22.69
N ARG A 334 -11.74 -5.30 23.86
CA ARG A 334 -12.92 -5.80 24.59
C ARG A 334 -13.86 -6.64 23.72
N GLY A 335 -13.29 -7.50 22.84
CA GLY A 335 -14.05 -8.37 21.95
C GLY A 335 -14.59 -7.68 20.66
N VAL A 336 -14.26 -6.43 20.43
CA VAL A 336 -14.64 -5.70 19.22
C VAL A 336 -13.43 -5.56 18.30
N ASN A 337 -13.63 -5.84 17.02
CA ASN A 337 -12.62 -5.65 15.97
C ASN A 337 -12.54 -4.16 15.62
N VAL A 338 -11.38 -3.56 15.87
CA VAL A 338 -11.10 -2.15 15.64
C VAL A 338 -9.97 -2.00 14.64
N PHE A 339 -10.20 -1.29 13.55
CA PHE A 339 -9.15 -0.96 12.59
C PHE A 339 -8.65 0.47 12.81
N PRO A 340 -7.33 0.70 12.83
CA PRO A 340 -6.76 2.05 12.95
C PRO A 340 -7.34 3.05 11.94
N SER A 341 -7.65 2.60 10.72
CA SER A 341 -8.26 3.43 9.67
C SER A 341 -9.66 3.96 10.03
N GLN A 342 -10.45 3.22 10.82
CA GLN A 342 -11.75 3.68 11.28
C GLN A 342 -11.61 4.87 12.26
N ILE A 343 -10.58 4.78 13.13
CA ILE A 343 -10.27 5.87 14.07
C ILE A 343 -9.77 7.09 13.31
N GLU A 344 -8.91 6.91 12.34
CA GLU A 344 -8.41 8.00 11.47
C GLU A 344 -9.56 8.73 10.77
N SER A 345 -10.44 7.99 10.12
CA SER A 345 -11.62 8.56 9.47
C SER A 345 -12.51 9.34 10.43
N ALA A 346 -12.71 8.83 11.66
CA ALA A 346 -13.48 9.51 12.69
C ALA A 346 -12.79 10.80 13.16
N LEU A 347 -11.48 10.80 13.36
CA LEU A 347 -10.70 12.00 13.70
C LEU A 347 -10.86 13.07 12.62
N LEU A 348 -10.63 12.72 11.36
CA LEU A 348 -10.68 13.62 10.22
C LEU A 348 -12.10 14.12 9.91
N SER A 349 -13.15 13.38 10.28
CA SER A 349 -14.54 13.86 10.17
C SER A 349 -14.85 15.02 11.11
N VAL A 350 -14.13 15.12 12.23
CA VAL A 350 -14.29 16.19 13.22
C VAL A 350 -13.39 17.38 12.91
N ASP A 351 -12.17 17.10 12.54
CA ASP A 351 -11.15 18.07 12.17
C ASP A 351 -10.28 17.49 11.05
N ASN A 352 -10.42 18.03 9.83
CA ASN A 352 -9.71 17.58 8.65
C ASN A 352 -8.17 17.74 8.75
N LYS A 353 -7.69 18.45 9.76
CA LYS A 353 -6.25 18.61 10.07
C LYS A 353 -5.75 17.68 11.19
N ALA A 354 -6.61 16.82 11.74
CA ALA A 354 -6.26 15.85 12.79
C ALA A 354 -5.44 14.65 12.22
N THR A 355 -4.35 14.92 11.53
CA THR A 355 -3.56 13.92 10.78
C THR A 355 -2.43 13.30 11.61
N ASN A 356 -1.99 13.96 12.68
CA ASN A 356 -0.88 13.50 13.52
C ASN A 356 -1.40 12.87 14.81
N TYR A 357 -1.59 11.55 14.77
CA TYR A 357 -2.10 10.78 15.89
C TYR A 357 -1.31 9.49 16.12
N LEU A 358 -1.44 8.93 17.32
CA LEU A 358 -0.87 7.64 17.72
C LEU A 358 -1.91 6.90 18.58
N LEU A 359 -2.14 5.63 18.26
CA LEU A 359 -2.97 4.72 19.03
C LEU A 359 -2.10 3.97 20.04
N VAL A 360 -2.48 3.98 21.29
CA VAL A 360 -1.80 3.22 22.34
C VAL A 360 -2.78 2.24 22.95
N VAL A 361 -2.48 0.95 22.82
CA VAL A 361 -3.27 -0.14 23.38
C VAL A 361 -2.57 -0.68 24.61
N ASP A 362 -3.29 -0.73 25.71
CA ASP A 362 -2.81 -1.25 26.98
C ASP A 362 -3.83 -2.21 27.61
N ARG A 363 -3.43 -2.90 28.67
CA ARG A 363 -4.31 -3.72 29.49
C ARG A 363 -4.22 -3.30 30.96
N VAL A 364 -5.29 -2.71 31.46
CA VAL A 364 -5.38 -2.23 32.84
C VAL A 364 -6.46 -3.03 33.57
N ASN A 365 -6.12 -3.64 34.70
CA ASN A 365 -7.04 -4.47 35.47
C ASN A 365 -7.79 -5.52 34.64
N ASN A 366 -7.07 -6.23 33.76
CA ASN A 366 -7.59 -7.23 32.81
C ASN A 366 -8.55 -6.70 31.73
N LEU A 367 -8.71 -5.39 31.59
CA LEU A 367 -9.49 -4.77 30.53
C LEU A 367 -8.56 -4.08 29.54
N ASP A 368 -8.82 -4.30 28.26
CA ASP A 368 -8.11 -3.61 27.20
C ASP A 368 -8.54 -2.13 27.16
N THR A 369 -7.57 -1.24 27.07
CA THR A 369 -7.76 0.20 26.94
C THR A 369 -7.17 0.66 25.61
N LEU A 370 -7.84 1.61 24.98
CA LEU A 370 -7.38 2.25 23.75
C LEU A 370 -7.30 3.75 24.00
N GLU A 371 -6.10 4.29 23.97
CA GLU A 371 -5.83 5.72 24.04
C GLU A 371 -5.49 6.23 22.64
N VAL A 372 -6.15 7.32 22.24
CA VAL A 372 -5.87 8.06 21.02
C VAL A 372 -5.14 9.33 21.40
N GLN A 373 -3.86 9.38 21.12
CA GLN A 373 -3.01 10.57 21.29
C GLN A 373 -3.08 11.38 20.00
N LEU A 374 -3.45 12.64 20.08
CA LEU A 374 -3.60 13.55 18.95
C LEU A 374 -2.89 14.86 19.22
N GLU A 375 -2.06 15.32 18.30
CA GLU A 375 -1.51 16.67 18.36
C GLU A 375 -2.60 17.71 18.10
N ILE A 376 -2.66 18.71 18.97
CA ILE A 376 -3.49 19.90 18.73
C ILE A 376 -2.78 20.86 17.78
N ARG A 377 -3.55 21.71 17.12
CA ARG A 377 -3.01 22.74 16.22
C ARG A 377 -2.40 23.90 17.01
N ASP A 378 -1.45 24.59 16.41
CA ASP A 378 -0.79 25.77 17.00
C ASP A 378 -1.81 26.86 17.34
N ASP A 379 -2.87 27.04 16.53
CA ASP A 379 -3.93 28.04 16.74
C ASP A 379 -4.88 27.68 17.91
N MET A 380 -4.92 26.42 18.31
CA MET A 380 -5.67 25.96 19.48
C MET A 380 -4.82 25.92 20.77
N PHE A 381 -3.50 26.08 20.63
CA PHE A 381 -2.58 26.08 21.77
C PHE A 381 -2.65 27.43 22.47
N GLY A 382 -3.31 27.48 23.60
CA GLY A 382 -3.56 28.72 24.36
C GLY A 382 -5.00 29.16 24.41
N ASP A 383 -5.92 28.47 23.74
CA ASP A 383 -7.36 28.69 23.81
C ASP A 383 -7.93 28.33 25.18
N ASN A 384 -9.13 28.83 25.44
CA ASN A 384 -9.84 28.61 26.67
C ASN A 384 -10.03 27.10 26.95
N VAL A 385 -9.72 26.63 28.12
CA VAL A 385 -9.84 25.22 28.57
C VAL A 385 -11.19 24.59 28.18
N LYS A 386 -12.28 25.38 28.14
CA LYS A 386 -13.60 24.92 27.73
C LYS A 386 -13.68 24.51 26.28
N ASP A 387 -12.93 25.15 25.38
CA ASP A 387 -12.95 24.86 23.95
C ASP A 387 -12.15 23.59 23.67
N VAL A 388 -11.03 23.39 24.35
CA VAL A 388 -10.21 22.17 24.32
C VAL A 388 -11.01 20.95 24.81
N GLU A 389 -11.75 21.07 25.92
CA GLU A 389 -12.59 19.99 26.44
C GLU A 389 -13.80 19.69 25.53
N ALA A 390 -14.38 20.70 24.89
CA ALA A 390 -15.44 20.52 23.90
C ALA A 390 -14.93 19.80 22.64
N TYR A 391 -13.75 20.15 22.17
CA TYR A 391 -13.09 19.50 21.06
C TYR A 391 -12.80 18.02 21.37
N LYS A 392 -12.16 17.75 22.49
CA LYS A 392 -11.89 16.40 23.00
C LYS A 392 -13.15 15.53 23.08
N LYS A 393 -14.28 16.12 23.56
CA LYS A 393 -15.56 15.43 23.64
C LYS A 393 -16.12 15.09 22.25
N LYS A 394 -15.98 15.99 21.26
CA LYS A 394 -16.41 15.76 19.87
C LYS A 394 -15.63 14.61 19.26
N LEU A 395 -14.29 14.63 19.35
CA LEU A 395 -13.41 13.58 18.87
C LEU A 395 -13.77 12.22 19.48
N LYS A 396 -13.91 12.19 20.82
CA LYS A 396 -14.29 10.98 21.53
C LYS A 396 -15.61 10.41 21.03
N SER A 397 -16.64 11.26 20.91
CA SER A 397 -17.96 10.84 20.44
C SER A 397 -17.94 10.29 19.03
N ALA A 398 -17.18 10.90 18.11
CA ALA A 398 -17.05 10.44 16.74
C ALA A 398 -16.36 9.07 16.68
N ILE A 399 -15.25 8.89 17.42
CA ILE A 399 -14.52 7.62 17.46
C ILE A 399 -15.37 6.53 18.11
N ASP A 400 -15.95 6.78 19.30
CA ASP A 400 -16.79 5.80 20.00
C ASP A 400 -17.94 5.31 19.11
N SER A 401 -18.53 6.23 18.32
CA SER A 401 -19.59 5.89 17.35
C SER A 401 -19.09 5.06 16.18
N ALA A 402 -17.88 5.33 15.70
CA ALA A 402 -17.32 4.65 14.53
C ALA A 402 -16.85 3.22 14.83
N ILE A 403 -16.31 2.98 16.03
CA ILE A 403 -15.71 1.68 16.38
C ILE A 403 -16.54 0.87 17.41
N GLY A 404 -17.55 1.47 18.02
CA GLY A 404 -18.39 0.79 19.03
C GLY A 404 -17.70 0.51 20.36
N VAL A 405 -16.54 1.09 20.62
CA VAL A 405 -15.75 0.92 21.86
C VAL A 405 -15.32 2.28 22.39
N GLY A 406 -15.47 2.49 23.69
CA GLY A 406 -15.04 3.74 24.34
C GLY A 406 -13.52 3.88 24.37
N VAL A 407 -13.02 5.02 23.85
CA VAL A 407 -11.60 5.39 23.86
C VAL A 407 -11.28 6.49 24.86
N THR A 408 -10.00 6.62 25.20
CA THR A 408 -9.44 7.78 25.90
C THR A 408 -8.77 8.69 24.89
N ILE A 409 -9.08 9.99 24.91
CA ILE A 409 -8.38 10.98 24.08
C ILE A 409 -7.34 11.70 24.92
N LYS A 410 -6.11 11.76 24.42
CA LYS A 410 -5.01 12.55 24.98
C LYS A 410 -4.57 13.56 23.93
N LEU A 411 -4.83 14.81 24.19
CA LEU A 411 -4.33 15.90 23.35
C LEU A 411 -2.88 16.19 23.73
N LEU A 412 -2.04 16.34 22.74
CA LEU A 412 -0.62 16.58 22.85
C LEU A 412 -0.27 17.96 22.27
N GLU A 413 0.83 18.53 22.71
CA GLU A 413 1.36 19.76 22.15
C GLU A 413 1.71 19.59 20.67
N PRO A 414 1.63 20.65 19.87
CA PRO A 414 2.05 20.62 18.46
C PRO A 414 3.48 20.09 18.31
N LYS A 415 3.72 19.30 17.28
CA LYS A 415 5.05 18.73 16.93
C LYS A 415 5.66 17.79 17.99
N SER A 416 4.87 17.25 18.91
CA SER A 416 5.32 16.32 19.96
C SER A 416 5.43 14.88 19.50
N LEU A 417 4.68 14.47 18.45
CA LEU A 417 4.79 13.15 17.84
C LEU A 417 5.93 13.13 16.78
N ALA A 418 6.67 12.04 16.74
CA ALA A 418 7.74 11.87 15.78
C ALA A 418 7.21 11.87 14.34
N ARG A 419 7.78 12.70 13.47
CA ARG A 419 7.47 12.69 12.03
C ARG A 419 8.20 11.53 11.37
N SER A 420 7.46 10.70 10.65
CA SER A 420 8.03 9.57 9.92
C SER A 420 8.56 10.03 8.56
N MET A 421 9.80 9.68 8.25
CA MET A 421 10.38 9.85 6.90
C MET A 421 10.02 8.69 5.97
N GLY A 422 9.14 7.79 6.40
CA GLY A 422 8.65 6.62 5.67
C GLY A 422 7.25 6.24 6.18
N LYS A 423 6.95 4.94 6.26
CA LYS A 423 5.67 4.45 6.78
C LYS A 423 5.48 4.88 8.24
N ALA A 424 4.41 5.62 8.54
CA ALA A 424 4.12 6.09 9.90
C ALA A 424 3.75 4.91 10.82
N THR A 425 4.34 4.90 12.04
CA THR A 425 3.88 3.98 13.10
C THR A 425 2.67 4.62 13.77
N ARG A 426 1.48 4.09 13.48
CA ARG A 426 0.20 4.63 13.97
C ARG A 426 -0.32 3.91 15.21
N CYS A 427 0.29 2.79 15.63
CA CYS A 427 -0.18 2.00 16.77
C CYS A 427 0.97 1.39 17.57
N ILE A 428 0.85 1.48 18.88
CA ILE A 428 1.70 0.80 19.87
C ILE A 428 0.81 -0.12 20.72
N ASP A 429 1.01 -1.44 20.61
CA ASP A 429 0.30 -2.43 21.44
C ASP A 429 1.20 -2.94 22.57
N ASN A 430 1.05 -2.35 23.73
CA ASN A 430 1.84 -2.68 24.92
C ASN A 430 1.45 -4.05 25.53
N ARG A 431 0.31 -4.62 25.16
CA ARG A 431 -0.13 -5.94 25.66
C ARG A 431 0.85 -7.04 25.27
N LYS A 432 1.49 -6.95 24.08
CA LYS A 432 2.47 -7.92 23.58
C LYS A 432 3.83 -7.83 24.30
N ILE A 433 4.17 -6.65 24.80
CA ILE A 433 5.45 -6.44 25.52
C ILE A 433 5.36 -6.99 26.94
N LYS A 434 4.25 -6.78 27.63
CA LYS A 434 4.06 -7.26 29.03
C LYS A 434 4.03 -8.80 29.15
N ASN A 435 3.57 -9.52 28.09
CA ASN A 435 3.56 -10.98 28.07
C ASN A 435 4.93 -11.65 27.87
N LYS A 436 5.97 -10.89 27.50
CA LYS A 436 7.35 -11.42 27.38
C LYS A 436 8.15 -11.41 28.69
N PHE A 437 7.67 -10.72 29.71
CA PHE A 437 8.37 -10.55 31.00
C PHE A 437 7.63 -11.12 32.21
N THR A 438 6.45 -11.69 32.02
CA THR A 438 5.77 -12.47 33.07
C THR A 438 6.03 -13.95 32.84
N LYS A 439 7.10 -14.45 33.46
CA LYS A 439 7.21 -15.86 33.92
C LYS A 439 6.68 -15.92 35.32
#